data_eab4ea64f0b2156a62e3fe689fad4f11
#
_entry.id   eab4ea64f0b2156a62e3fe689fad4f11
#
_cell.length_a   1.000
_cell.length_b   1.000
_cell.length_c   1.000
_cell.angle_alpha   90.00
_cell.angle_beta   90.00
_cell.angle_gamma   90.00
#
_symmetry.space_group_name_H-M   'P 1'
#
loop_
_entity.id
_entity.type
_entity.pdbx_description
1 polymer ?
#
loop_
_entity_poly.entity_id
_entity_poly.type
_entity_poly.pdbx_seq_one_letter_code
_entity_poly.pdbx_strand_id
1 'polypeptide(L)'
;MIEQAREIVRRFNYIYGETLVEPEILLPDNAACLRLPGTDGKAKMSKSLGNCIYLSDSADEVQKKVKSMYTDPTHLKVSDPGKLEGNTVFTYLDAFCKPEHFGRYLPDYPNLDELKAH
;
A
#
# COMPACT_ATOMS: atom_id res chain seq x y z
N MET A 1 -1.37 -19.20 5.62
CA MET A 1 -2.52 -19.21 6.57
C MET A 1 -3.82 -19.72 5.91
N ILE A 2 -4.23 -19.21 4.75
CA ILE A 2 -5.46 -19.70 4.06
C ILE A 2 -5.33 -21.18 3.68
N GLU A 3 -4.19 -21.63 3.18
CA GLU A 3 -3.95 -23.05 2.88
C GLU A 3 -4.16 -23.94 4.11
N GLN A 4 -3.65 -23.55 5.26
CA GLN A 4 -3.88 -24.26 6.53
C GLN A 4 -5.36 -24.29 6.92
N ALA A 5 -6.06 -23.15 6.74
CA ALA A 5 -7.50 -23.08 7.00
C ALA A 5 -8.28 -24.04 6.08
N ARG A 6 -7.93 -24.12 4.80
CA ARG A 6 -8.52 -25.05 3.84
C ARG A 6 -8.31 -26.52 4.26
N GLU A 7 -7.10 -26.87 4.67
CA GLU A 7 -6.81 -28.22 5.19
C GLU A 7 -7.65 -28.55 6.43
N ILE A 8 -7.79 -27.61 7.36
CA ILE A 8 -8.62 -27.80 8.55
C ILE A 8 -10.09 -28.02 8.16
N VAL A 9 -10.61 -27.20 7.24
CA VAL A 9 -12.00 -27.33 6.75
C VAL A 9 -12.21 -28.69 6.08
N ARG A 10 -11.30 -29.10 5.20
CA ARG A 10 -11.38 -30.41 4.53
C ARG A 10 -11.36 -31.56 5.53
N ARG A 11 -10.48 -31.50 6.54
CA ARG A 11 -10.40 -32.51 7.59
C ARG A 11 -11.64 -32.53 8.45
N PHE A 12 -12.18 -31.38 8.80
CA PHE A 12 -13.42 -31.28 9.57
C PHE A 12 -14.59 -31.90 8.79
N ASN A 13 -14.76 -31.50 7.54
CA ASN A 13 -15.84 -31.99 6.68
C ASN A 13 -15.73 -33.51 6.43
N TYR A 14 -14.51 -34.04 6.34
CA TYR A 14 -14.30 -35.46 6.22
C TYR A 14 -14.82 -36.27 7.45
N ILE A 15 -14.63 -35.69 8.64
CA ILE A 15 -15.00 -36.37 9.90
C ILE A 15 -16.48 -36.19 10.23
N TYR A 16 -17.01 -34.99 10.02
CA TYR A 16 -18.34 -34.56 10.50
C TYR A 16 -19.37 -34.38 9.37
N GLY A 17 -18.99 -34.60 8.12
CA GLY A 17 -19.80 -34.27 6.96
C GLY A 17 -19.61 -32.82 6.48
N GLU A 18 -20.14 -32.51 5.31
CA GLU A 18 -20.05 -31.16 4.71
C GLU A 18 -20.80 -30.11 5.56
N THR A 19 -20.05 -29.44 6.42
CA THR A 19 -20.57 -28.46 7.38
C THR A 19 -19.93 -27.10 7.19
N LEU A 20 -18.63 -27.03 6.89
CA LEU A 20 -17.86 -25.80 6.73
C LEU A 20 -17.60 -25.52 5.25
N VAL A 21 -17.72 -24.24 4.86
CA VAL A 21 -17.37 -23.79 3.52
C VAL A 21 -15.86 -23.61 3.42
N GLU A 22 -15.24 -24.19 2.38
CA GLU A 22 -13.81 -24.04 2.14
C GLU A 22 -13.50 -22.59 1.76
N PRO A 23 -12.56 -21.91 2.46
CA PRO A 23 -12.26 -20.52 2.19
C PRO A 23 -11.49 -20.36 0.87
N GLU A 24 -11.83 -19.32 0.12
CA GLU A 24 -11.12 -18.90 -1.09
C GLU A 24 -10.17 -17.75 -0.80
N ILE A 25 -9.12 -17.64 -1.61
CA ILE A 25 -8.16 -16.55 -1.52
C ILE A 25 -8.70 -15.37 -2.33
N LEU A 26 -8.93 -14.24 -1.67
CA LEU A 26 -9.18 -12.97 -2.32
C LEU A 26 -7.91 -12.11 -2.25
N LEU A 27 -7.34 -11.83 -3.40
CA LEU A 27 -6.19 -10.91 -3.53
C LEU A 27 -6.65 -9.59 -4.14
N PRO A 28 -6.01 -8.47 -3.80
CA PRO A 28 -6.27 -7.21 -4.47
C PRO A 28 -5.81 -7.28 -5.94
N ASP A 29 -6.57 -6.65 -6.83
CA ASP A 29 -6.21 -6.55 -8.25
C ASP A 29 -4.96 -5.71 -8.47
N ASN A 30 -4.72 -4.70 -7.62
CA ASN A 30 -3.54 -3.87 -7.67
C ASN A 30 -2.36 -4.52 -6.93
N ALA A 31 -1.30 -4.87 -7.68
CA ALA A 31 -0.10 -5.49 -7.15
C ALA A 31 0.60 -4.65 -6.06
N ALA A 32 0.54 -3.31 -6.13
CA ALA A 32 1.08 -2.41 -5.12
C ALA A 32 0.44 -2.63 -3.74
N CYS A 33 -0.82 -3.10 -3.69
CA CYS A 33 -1.53 -3.38 -2.44
C CYS A 33 -1.13 -4.71 -1.78
N LEU A 34 -0.42 -5.60 -2.48
CA LEU A 34 -0.01 -6.90 -1.95
C LEU A 34 0.97 -6.76 -0.78
N ARG A 35 1.87 -5.80 -0.86
CA ARG A 35 2.87 -5.55 0.18
C ARG A 35 3.30 -4.09 0.21
N LEU A 36 2.61 -3.28 1.01
CA LEU A 36 3.01 -1.90 1.22
C LEU A 36 4.22 -1.80 2.14
N PRO A 37 5.25 -1.02 1.74
CA PRO A 37 6.34 -0.66 2.65
C PRO A 37 5.81 0.25 3.77
N GLY A 38 6.52 0.29 4.89
CA GLY A 38 6.29 1.31 5.92
C GLY A 38 6.65 2.71 5.43
N THR A 39 6.29 3.72 6.19
CA THR A 39 6.63 5.13 5.89
C THR A 39 8.15 5.36 5.81
N ASP A 40 8.94 4.48 6.42
CA ASP A 40 10.41 4.45 6.36
C ASP A 40 10.99 3.91 5.03
N GLY A 41 10.15 3.37 4.14
CA GLY A 41 10.56 2.83 2.85
C GLY A 41 11.41 1.56 2.89
N LYS A 42 11.72 1.04 4.07
CA LYS A 42 12.67 -0.08 4.26
C LYS A 42 12.00 -1.38 4.64
N ALA A 43 11.20 -1.34 5.68
CA ALA A 43 10.56 -2.53 6.23
C ALA A 43 9.08 -2.61 5.82
N LYS A 44 8.52 -3.81 5.92
CA LYS A 44 7.06 -3.97 5.82
C LYS A 44 6.39 -3.12 6.89
N MET A 45 5.28 -2.47 6.54
CA MET A 45 4.44 -1.73 7.48
C MET A 45 4.11 -2.59 8.71
N SER A 46 4.42 -2.09 9.91
CA SER A 46 4.22 -2.80 11.16
C SER A 46 3.95 -1.85 12.32
N LYS A 47 2.99 -2.22 13.17
CA LYS A 47 2.69 -1.45 14.39
C LYS A 47 3.88 -1.35 15.33
N SER A 48 4.63 -2.44 15.49
CA SER A 48 5.79 -2.50 16.39
C SER A 48 6.95 -1.63 15.94
N LEU A 49 7.05 -1.34 14.65
CA LEU A 49 8.07 -0.46 14.08
C LEU A 49 7.65 1.02 14.04
N GLY A 50 6.38 1.32 14.32
CA GLY A 50 5.87 2.69 14.26
C GLY A 50 5.86 3.32 12.85
N ASN A 51 6.04 2.52 11.81
CA ASN A 51 6.14 2.95 10.41
C ASN A 51 4.81 2.82 9.65
N CYS A 52 3.68 2.88 10.36
CA CYS A 52 2.36 2.76 9.76
C CYS A 52 1.55 4.05 9.88
N ILE A 53 0.66 4.23 8.89
CA ILE A 53 -0.48 5.13 8.99
C ILE A 53 -1.65 4.31 9.50
N TYR A 54 -2.25 4.70 10.62
CA TYR A 54 -3.41 4.02 11.19
C TYR A 54 -4.70 4.60 10.63
N LEU A 55 -5.73 3.77 10.52
CA LEU A 55 -7.06 4.25 10.13
C LEU A 55 -7.68 5.19 11.18
N SER A 56 -7.18 5.17 12.41
CA SER A 56 -7.58 6.05 13.51
C SER A 56 -6.75 7.34 13.62
N ASP A 57 -5.72 7.50 12.79
CA ASP A 57 -4.92 8.73 12.82
C ASP A 57 -5.75 9.94 12.41
N SER A 58 -5.55 11.05 13.11
CA SER A 58 -6.12 12.34 12.72
C SER A 58 -5.47 12.85 11.42
N ALA A 59 -6.14 13.78 10.73
CA ALA A 59 -5.61 14.39 9.51
C ALA A 59 -4.21 15.00 9.73
N ASP A 60 -3.97 15.63 10.87
CA ASP A 60 -2.68 16.23 11.21
C ASP A 60 -1.58 15.18 11.40
N GLU A 61 -1.92 14.04 12.03
CA GLU A 61 -0.99 12.92 12.20
C GLU A 61 -0.65 12.27 10.87
N VAL A 62 -1.64 12.05 9.99
CA VAL A 62 -1.42 11.56 8.63
C VAL A 62 -0.51 12.50 7.87
N GLN A 63 -0.76 13.82 7.92
CA GLN A 63 0.07 14.80 7.24
C GLN A 63 1.53 14.78 7.73
N LYS A 64 1.74 14.68 9.05
CA LYS A 64 3.10 14.55 9.62
C LYS A 64 3.80 13.29 9.14
N LYS A 65 3.10 12.14 9.15
CA LYS A 65 3.64 10.87 8.68
C LYS A 65 3.98 10.89 7.19
N VAL A 66 3.12 11.47 6.36
CA VAL A 66 3.39 11.64 4.92
C VAL A 66 4.59 12.55 4.68
N LYS A 67 4.71 13.68 5.39
CA LYS A 67 5.87 14.57 5.27
C LYS A 67 7.19 13.92 5.72
N SER A 68 7.13 12.92 6.59
CA SER A 68 8.29 12.15 7.06
C SER A 68 8.56 10.88 6.27
N MET A 69 7.80 10.60 5.21
CA MET A 69 8.02 9.44 4.36
C MET A 69 9.41 9.48 3.72
N TYR A 70 10.01 8.28 3.62
CA TYR A 70 11.25 8.11 2.88
C TYR A 70 11.02 8.44 1.40
N THR A 71 11.85 9.32 0.88
CA THR A 71 11.89 9.71 -0.52
C THR A 71 13.29 9.48 -1.09
N ASP A 72 13.60 10.07 -2.24
CA ASP A 72 14.92 9.95 -2.85
C ASP A 72 15.96 10.80 -2.10
N PRO A 73 16.97 10.20 -1.44
CA PRO A 73 18.02 10.95 -0.75
C PRO A 73 19.00 11.63 -1.71
N THR A 74 18.95 11.32 -3.01
CA THR A 74 19.84 11.89 -4.03
C THR A 74 19.25 13.13 -4.68
N HIS A 75 17.95 13.40 -4.50
CA HIS A 75 17.28 14.59 -4.98
C HIS A 75 17.53 15.76 -4.03
N LEU A 76 18.62 16.48 -4.22
CA LEU A 76 19.05 17.60 -3.35
C LEU A 76 18.66 18.97 -3.91
N LYS A 77 18.52 19.10 -5.22
CA LYS A 77 18.16 20.32 -5.91
C LYS A 77 16.91 20.11 -6.74
N VAL A 78 16.16 21.17 -6.98
CA VAL A 78 14.96 21.14 -7.83
C VAL A 78 15.25 20.67 -9.26
N SER A 79 16.50 20.90 -9.71
CA SER A 79 16.96 20.47 -11.05
C SER A 79 17.39 18.99 -11.13
N ASP A 80 17.46 18.29 -9.99
CA ASP A 80 17.88 16.90 -9.98
C ASP A 80 16.71 16.03 -10.46
N PRO A 81 16.96 15.01 -11.31
CA PRO A 81 15.90 14.11 -11.74
C PRO A 81 15.37 13.32 -10.55
N GLY A 82 14.06 13.26 -10.39
CA GLY A 82 13.41 12.44 -9.37
C GLY A 82 13.54 10.95 -9.68
N LYS A 83 13.61 10.11 -8.64
CA LYS A 83 13.57 8.66 -8.77
C LYS A 83 12.24 8.13 -8.27
N LEU A 84 11.58 7.33 -9.11
CA LEU A 84 10.34 6.66 -8.76
C LEU A 84 10.60 5.37 -7.99
N GLU A 85 11.62 4.62 -8.41
CA GLU A 85 11.96 3.34 -7.79
C GLU A 85 12.45 3.53 -6.35
N GLY A 86 11.84 2.81 -5.43
CA GLY A 86 12.13 2.92 -4.00
C GLY A 86 11.57 4.16 -3.32
N ASN A 87 10.85 5.03 -4.05
CA ASN A 87 10.20 6.19 -3.48
C ASN A 87 8.84 5.78 -2.86
N THR A 88 8.76 5.86 -1.55
CA THR A 88 7.59 5.43 -0.79
C THR A 88 6.32 6.23 -1.14
N VAL A 89 6.46 7.51 -1.45
CA VAL A 89 5.32 8.37 -1.82
C VAL A 89 4.65 7.85 -3.09
N PHE A 90 5.42 7.54 -4.13
CA PHE A 90 4.87 7.00 -5.37
C PHE A 90 4.28 5.60 -5.19
N THR A 91 4.87 4.76 -4.34
CA THR A 91 4.28 3.46 -3.99
C THR A 91 2.91 3.60 -3.35
N TYR A 92 2.73 4.58 -2.47
CA TYR A 92 1.44 4.86 -1.85
C TYR A 92 0.45 5.50 -2.83
N LEU A 93 0.90 6.34 -3.75
CA LEU A 93 0.05 6.86 -4.82
C LEU A 93 -0.43 5.74 -5.73
N ASP A 94 0.43 4.80 -6.12
CA ASP A 94 0.05 3.61 -6.90
C ASP A 94 -1.01 2.76 -6.19
N ALA A 95 -0.91 2.64 -4.87
CA ALA A 95 -1.83 1.82 -4.10
C ALA A 95 -3.19 2.49 -3.86
N PHE A 96 -3.23 3.82 -3.66
CA PHE A 96 -4.40 4.51 -3.12
C PHE A 96 -4.95 5.62 -4.00
N CYS A 97 -4.16 6.15 -4.95
CA CYS A 97 -4.63 7.23 -5.79
C CYS A 97 -5.61 6.73 -6.85
N LYS A 98 -6.74 7.42 -6.96
CA LYS A 98 -7.75 7.15 -7.97
C LYS A 98 -7.75 8.27 -9.02
N PRO A 99 -8.23 8.01 -10.26
CA PRO A 99 -8.29 9.02 -11.32
C PRO A 99 -8.98 10.31 -10.90
N GLU A 100 -10.03 10.22 -10.10
CA GLU A 100 -10.79 11.37 -9.58
C GLU A 100 -9.98 12.31 -8.69
N HIS A 101 -8.89 11.81 -8.08
CA HIS A 101 -8.03 12.60 -7.22
C HIS A 101 -7.16 13.57 -8.03
N PHE A 102 -6.75 13.20 -9.24
CA PHE A 102 -5.91 14.06 -10.09
C PHE A 102 -6.63 15.33 -10.49
N GLY A 103 -7.85 15.23 -11.02
CA GLY A 103 -8.63 16.41 -11.39
C GLY A 103 -8.94 17.37 -10.23
N ARG A 104 -8.97 16.87 -9.00
CA ARG A 104 -9.29 17.68 -7.82
C ARG A 104 -8.08 18.29 -7.12
N TYR A 105 -6.98 17.55 -7.02
CA TYR A 105 -5.83 17.93 -6.19
C TYR A 105 -4.56 18.22 -7.00
N LEU A 106 -4.48 17.72 -8.22
CA LEU A 106 -3.34 17.82 -9.12
C LEU A 106 -3.84 18.16 -10.54
N PRO A 107 -4.43 19.37 -10.75
CA PRO A 107 -5.08 19.71 -12.02
C PRO A 107 -4.11 19.72 -13.21
N ASP A 108 -2.81 19.91 -12.97
CA ASP A 108 -1.79 19.91 -14.02
C ASP A 108 -1.39 18.51 -14.50
N TYR A 109 -1.83 17.47 -13.77
CA TYR A 109 -1.53 16.06 -14.09
C TYR A 109 -2.84 15.27 -14.21
N PRO A 110 -3.23 14.82 -15.41
CA PRO A 110 -4.49 14.10 -15.62
C PRO A 110 -4.51 12.69 -15.04
N ASN A 111 -3.33 12.10 -14.80
CA ASN A 111 -3.19 10.76 -14.24
C ASN A 111 -1.82 10.57 -13.58
N LEU A 112 -1.66 9.41 -12.91
CA LEU A 112 -0.43 9.06 -12.20
C LEU A 112 0.77 8.85 -13.13
N ASP A 113 0.55 8.35 -14.34
CA ASP A 113 1.65 8.08 -15.28
C ASP A 113 2.29 9.39 -15.76
N GLU A 114 1.49 10.42 -16.02
CA GLU A 114 1.99 11.74 -16.35
C GLU A 114 2.69 12.44 -15.17
N LEU A 115 2.16 12.27 -13.95
CA LEU A 115 2.87 12.75 -12.76
C LEU A 115 4.24 12.08 -12.58
N LYS A 116 4.35 10.79 -12.89
CA LYS A 116 5.61 10.04 -12.81
C LYS A 116 6.60 10.39 -13.92
N ALA A 117 6.12 10.88 -15.05
CA ALA A 117 6.94 11.26 -16.19
C ALA A 117 7.60 12.64 -16.03
N HIS A 118 7.14 13.44 -15.08
CA HIS A 118 7.64 14.78 -14.78
C HIS A 118 8.71 14.76 -13.70
#